data_ff138ea141bf5f0f4fef2af52eb14e67
#
_entry.id   ff138ea141bf5f0f4fef2af52eb14e67
#
_cell.length_a   1.000
_cell.length_b   1.000
_cell.length_c   1.000
_cell.angle_alpha   90.00
_cell.angle_beta   90.00
_cell.angle_gamma   90.00
#
_symmetry.space_group_name_H-M   'P 1'
#
loop_
_entity.id
_entity.type
_entity.pdbx_description
1 polymer ?
#
loop_
_entity_poly.entity_id
_entity_poly.type
_entity_poly.pdbx_seq_one_letter_code
_entity_poly.pdbx_strand_id
1 'polypeptide(L)'
;MTEPLLSPSFLATLDRLTLVSRRARVGKFKGERRSPRRGGSVEFADFREYAPGDDFRQIDWNAYARLERLFLRLFVEEEDATVHVIVDASQSMAWGQPSKWAYAQRVAAALGYVALLGMDRLIGAAITDAPPSPLRRGVGGEVNLFPPHRGRQQALTWFDWLSGLRLGGQPSPLTALTYYAANVRRAGPLIIIGDLMDDGWREGLQRLAGRHYEITLLHLLAPEEIDPELEGDLKLVDSETEAAVEITADFDLLSRYRARVQAWQSEWQQFCAARAINYAPIATSLPFEELVLSFLRKRGILK
;
A
#
# COMPACT_ATOMS: atom_id res chain seq x y z
N MET A 1 19.73 20.87 3.95
CA MET A 1 18.50 20.51 4.69
C MET A 1 17.60 19.84 3.67
N THR A 2 17.33 18.56 3.80
CA THR A 2 16.41 17.83 2.91
C THR A 2 15.00 18.37 3.10
N GLU A 3 14.35 18.70 2.01
CA GLU A 3 12.95 19.16 2.02
C GLU A 3 12.05 18.08 2.66
N PRO A 4 11.09 18.44 3.54
CA PRO A 4 10.25 17.46 4.20
C PRO A 4 9.37 16.74 3.16
N LEU A 5 9.18 15.43 3.28
CA LEU A 5 8.36 14.61 2.36
C LEU A 5 6.93 15.15 2.20
N LEU A 6 6.36 15.69 3.28
CA LEU A 6 5.02 16.28 3.31
C LEU A 6 5.07 17.63 4.02
N SER A 7 4.38 18.63 3.46
CA SER A 7 4.26 19.94 4.09
C SER A 7 3.33 19.88 5.32
N PRO A 8 3.54 20.73 6.34
CA PRO A 8 2.65 20.80 7.50
C PRO A 8 1.19 21.10 7.15
N SER A 9 0.95 21.93 6.12
CA SER A 9 -0.38 22.25 5.61
C SER A 9 -1.06 21.02 5.01
N PHE A 10 -0.31 20.18 4.30
CA PHE A 10 -0.84 18.96 3.73
C PHE A 10 -1.13 17.91 4.81
N LEU A 11 -0.28 17.78 5.82
CA LEU A 11 -0.53 16.91 6.98
C LEU A 11 -1.86 17.24 7.66
N ALA A 12 -2.16 18.54 7.87
CA ALA A 12 -3.43 18.97 8.44
C ALA A 12 -4.65 18.59 7.57
N THR A 13 -4.46 18.47 6.25
CA THR A 13 -5.50 17.99 5.34
C THR A 13 -5.67 16.48 5.44
N LEU A 14 -4.58 15.73 5.59
CA LEU A 14 -4.60 14.27 5.78
C LEU A 14 -5.26 13.86 7.11
N ASP A 15 -5.26 14.72 8.12
CA ASP A 15 -5.89 14.47 9.43
C ASP A 15 -7.39 14.11 9.32
N ARG A 16 -8.02 14.40 8.19
CA ARG A 16 -9.44 14.13 7.93
C ARG A 16 -9.68 12.86 7.10
N LEU A 17 -8.63 12.17 6.68
CA LEU A 17 -8.74 10.99 5.83
C LEU A 17 -8.57 9.69 6.63
N THR A 18 -9.18 8.62 6.12
CA THR A 18 -9.02 7.26 6.63
C THR A 18 -8.80 6.28 5.49
N LEU A 19 -8.01 5.23 5.74
CA LEU A 19 -7.86 4.12 4.80
C LEU A 19 -9.10 3.23 4.80
N VAL A 20 -9.54 2.84 3.61
CA VAL A 20 -10.70 1.95 3.44
C VAL A 20 -10.19 0.52 3.27
N SER A 21 -10.56 -0.37 4.20
CA SER A 21 -10.45 -1.80 4.02
C SER A 21 -11.81 -2.39 3.65
N ARG A 22 -11.88 -3.17 2.57
CA ARG A 22 -13.12 -3.87 2.17
C ARG A 22 -13.47 -5.00 3.14
N ARG A 23 -12.49 -5.55 3.84
CA ARG A 23 -12.66 -6.56 4.89
C ARG A 23 -12.81 -5.93 6.27
N ALA A 24 -12.85 -4.59 6.34
CA ALA A 24 -13.10 -3.92 7.57
C ALA A 24 -14.41 -4.42 8.18
N ARG A 25 -14.28 -5.01 9.36
CA ARG A 25 -15.30 -4.86 10.38
C ARG A 25 -16.61 -5.64 10.22
N VAL A 26 -16.57 -6.79 9.60
CA VAL A 26 -17.48 -7.83 10.07
C VAL A 26 -16.81 -8.38 11.33
N GLY A 27 -17.00 -7.68 12.44
CA GLY A 27 -16.67 -8.20 13.75
C GLY A 27 -17.33 -9.56 13.82
N LYS A 28 -16.56 -10.62 13.98
CA LYS A 28 -17.12 -11.90 14.36
C LYS A 28 -17.84 -11.65 15.66
N PHE A 29 -19.14 -11.81 15.65
CA PHE A 29 -19.93 -11.88 16.87
C PHE A 29 -19.32 -12.97 17.73
N LYS A 30 -18.46 -12.60 18.67
CA LYS A 30 -17.81 -13.53 19.57
C LYS A 30 -18.71 -13.77 20.74
N GLY A 31 -19.57 -14.77 20.59
CA GLY A 31 -20.24 -15.39 21.73
C GLY A 31 -19.33 -16.29 22.58
N GLU A 32 -18.09 -16.59 22.17
CA GLU A 32 -17.22 -17.50 22.90
C GLU A 32 -15.74 -17.16 22.73
N ARG A 33 -15.14 -16.53 23.69
CA ARG A 33 -13.82 -16.67 24.33
C ARG A 33 -13.29 -15.34 24.84
N ARG A 34 -12.96 -15.32 26.13
CA ARG A 34 -12.22 -14.23 26.77
C ARG A 34 -10.89 -14.02 26.06
N SER A 35 -10.68 -12.84 25.45
CA SER A 35 -9.35 -12.35 25.13
C SER A 35 -8.78 -11.65 26.39
N PRO A 36 -7.59 -12.01 26.88
CA PRO A 36 -6.99 -11.37 28.05
C PRO A 36 -6.31 -10.02 27.70
N ARG A 37 -6.63 -9.40 26.56
CA ARG A 37 -6.01 -8.14 26.14
C ARG A 37 -6.87 -6.95 26.57
N ARG A 38 -6.35 -6.19 27.54
CA ARG A 38 -6.86 -4.86 27.93
C ARG A 38 -6.52 -3.86 26.81
N GLY A 39 -7.53 -3.09 26.34
CA GLY A 39 -7.29 -1.88 25.54
C GLY A 39 -8.03 -1.73 24.20
N GLY A 40 -9.00 -2.55 23.86
CA GLY A 40 -9.90 -2.30 22.73
C GLY A 40 -11.11 -1.51 23.18
N SER A 41 -11.45 -0.40 22.52
CA SER A 41 -12.77 0.23 22.65
C SER A 41 -13.80 -0.74 22.09
N VAL A 42 -14.72 -1.17 22.92
CA VAL A 42 -15.78 -2.09 22.54
C VAL A 42 -17.00 -1.22 22.24
N GLU A 43 -17.30 -0.98 20.95
CA GLU A 43 -18.51 -0.28 20.57
C GLU A 43 -19.71 -1.23 20.60
N PHE A 44 -20.81 -0.74 21.17
CA PHE A 44 -22.09 -1.43 21.11
C PHE A 44 -22.55 -1.53 19.64
N ALA A 45 -22.85 -2.76 19.19
CA ALA A 45 -23.26 -3.02 17.82
C ALA A 45 -24.78 -3.21 17.69
N ASP A 46 -25.35 -4.14 18.46
CA ASP A 46 -26.74 -4.53 18.32
C ASP A 46 -27.20 -5.41 19.50
N PHE A 47 -28.48 -5.71 19.54
CA PHE A 47 -29.06 -6.69 20.44
C PHE A 47 -29.44 -7.96 19.69
N ARG A 48 -29.14 -9.12 20.27
CA ARG A 48 -29.64 -10.43 19.82
C ARG A 48 -30.47 -11.09 20.94
N GLU A 49 -31.55 -11.75 20.60
CA GLU A 49 -32.27 -12.57 21.60
C GLU A 49 -31.35 -13.68 22.12
N TYR A 50 -31.42 -13.89 23.43
CA TYR A 50 -30.70 -14.96 24.12
C TYR A 50 -31.20 -16.33 23.67
N ALA A 51 -30.29 -17.23 23.37
CA ALA A 51 -30.56 -18.62 23.13
C ALA A 51 -29.91 -19.52 24.20
N PRO A 52 -30.49 -20.65 24.58
CA PRO A 52 -29.89 -21.58 25.53
C PRO A 52 -28.47 -21.98 25.08
N GLY A 53 -27.47 -21.74 25.96
CA GLY A 53 -26.07 -21.97 25.70
C GLY A 53 -25.24 -20.68 25.52
N ASP A 54 -25.88 -19.53 25.39
CA ASP A 54 -25.22 -18.23 25.36
C ASP A 54 -24.68 -17.82 26.75
N ASP A 55 -23.64 -16.95 26.77
CA ASP A 55 -23.08 -16.42 28.02
C ASP A 55 -24.04 -15.41 28.65
N PHE A 56 -24.66 -15.82 29.77
CA PHE A 56 -25.62 -15.01 30.55
C PHE A 56 -25.02 -13.69 31.07
N ARG A 57 -23.71 -13.55 31.13
CA ARG A 57 -23.01 -12.30 31.56
C ARG A 57 -23.16 -11.16 30.57
N GLN A 58 -23.52 -11.46 29.34
CA GLN A 58 -23.75 -10.48 28.29
C GLN A 58 -25.22 -10.06 28.18
N ILE A 59 -26.09 -10.59 28.99
CA ILE A 59 -27.50 -10.21 29.04
C ILE A 59 -27.66 -8.75 29.48
N ASP A 60 -28.45 -8.00 28.71
CA ASP A 60 -28.87 -6.66 29.07
C ASP A 60 -30.06 -6.72 30.05
N TRP A 61 -29.75 -6.63 31.32
CA TRP A 61 -30.77 -6.63 32.37
C TRP A 61 -31.71 -5.42 32.31
N ASN A 62 -31.27 -4.28 31.73
CA ASN A 62 -32.13 -3.12 31.52
C ASN A 62 -33.14 -3.35 30.39
N ALA A 63 -32.73 -4.03 29.33
CA ALA A 63 -33.62 -4.45 28.26
C ALA A 63 -34.65 -5.46 28.79
N TYR A 64 -34.21 -6.44 29.59
CA TYR A 64 -35.07 -7.42 30.20
C TYR A 64 -36.14 -6.76 31.11
N ALA A 65 -35.77 -5.80 31.95
CA ALA A 65 -36.70 -5.08 32.83
C ALA A 65 -37.79 -4.30 32.08
N ARG A 66 -37.58 -3.95 30.82
CA ARG A 66 -38.54 -3.18 30.00
C ARG A 66 -39.37 -4.05 29.06
N LEU A 67 -38.75 -5.11 28.54
CA LEU A 67 -39.31 -5.87 27.41
C LEU A 67 -39.68 -7.30 27.82
N GLU A 68 -39.35 -7.74 29.06
CA GLU A 68 -39.53 -9.09 29.57
C GLU A 68 -38.93 -10.18 28.67
N ARG A 69 -37.94 -9.82 27.84
CA ARG A 69 -37.22 -10.68 26.95
C ARG A 69 -35.71 -10.56 27.16
N LEU A 70 -35.02 -11.68 27.09
CA LEU A 70 -33.58 -11.71 27.30
C LEU A 70 -32.86 -11.34 26.01
N PHE A 71 -32.11 -10.26 26.05
CA PHE A 71 -31.26 -9.82 24.95
C PHE A 71 -29.78 -9.83 25.36
N LEU A 72 -28.91 -10.29 24.42
CA LEU A 72 -27.48 -10.17 24.54
C LEU A 72 -27.03 -8.87 23.90
N ARG A 73 -26.14 -8.16 24.59
CA ARG A 73 -25.39 -7.05 23.97
C ARG A 73 -24.34 -7.62 23.05
N LEU A 74 -24.46 -7.32 21.76
CA LEU A 74 -23.44 -7.61 20.78
C LEU A 74 -22.49 -6.41 20.69
N PHE A 75 -21.21 -6.69 20.76
CA PHE A 75 -20.17 -5.68 20.67
C PHE A 75 -19.35 -5.94 19.43
N VAL A 76 -19.05 -4.89 18.65
CA VAL A 76 -18.05 -4.93 17.61
C VAL A 76 -16.69 -4.70 18.26
N GLU A 77 -15.86 -5.71 18.27
CA GLU A 77 -14.45 -5.52 18.60
C GLU A 77 -13.80 -4.85 17.36
N GLU A 78 -13.39 -3.59 17.46
CA GLU A 78 -12.58 -2.96 16.43
C GLU A 78 -11.25 -3.73 16.37
N GLU A 79 -11.15 -4.69 15.44
CA GLU A 79 -9.85 -5.27 15.13
C GLU A 79 -9.03 -4.23 14.40
N ASP A 80 -7.95 -3.80 15.03
CA ASP A 80 -6.95 -2.93 14.40
C ASP A 80 -6.50 -3.53 13.08
N ALA A 81 -6.76 -2.84 11.98
CA ALA A 81 -6.27 -3.26 10.68
C ALA A 81 -4.74 -3.20 10.67
N THR A 82 -4.13 -4.12 9.96
CA THR A 82 -2.70 -4.02 9.64
C THR A 82 -2.58 -3.54 8.21
N VAL A 83 -2.09 -2.33 8.04
CA VAL A 83 -1.88 -1.69 6.75
C VAL A 83 -0.44 -1.93 6.32
N HIS A 84 -0.26 -2.34 5.08
CA HIS A 84 1.04 -2.63 4.50
C HIS A 84 1.31 -1.65 3.36
N VAL A 85 2.52 -1.07 3.35
CA VAL A 85 2.99 -0.20 2.27
C VAL A 85 4.31 -0.75 1.76
N ILE A 86 4.35 -1.21 0.51
CA ILE A 86 5.55 -1.69 -0.16
C ILE A 86 5.93 -0.67 -1.24
N VAL A 87 7.18 -0.24 -1.25
CA VAL A 87 7.71 0.70 -2.24
C VAL A 87 8.82 0.03 -3.02
N ASP A 88 8.74 0.13 -4.33
CA ASP A 88 9.82 -0.22 -5.23
C ASP A 88 10.93 0.83 -5.13
N ALA A 89 12.14 0.38 -4.85
CA ALA A 89 13.33 1.22 -4.80
C ALA A 89 14.43 0.73 -5.76
N SER A 90 14.02 0.12 -6.88
CA SER A 90 14.88 -0.22 -8.00
C SER A 90 15.45 1.03 -8.68
N GLN A 91 16.50 0.85 -9.47
CA GLN A 91 17.16 1.96 -10.16
C GLN A 91 16.25 2.63 -11.18
N SER A 92 15.33 1.91 -11.81
CA SER A 92 14.35 2.44 -12.77
C SER A 92 13.44 3.51 -12.17
N MET A 93 13.21 3.48 -10.86
CA MET A 93 12.42 4.49 -10.14
C MET A 93 13.09 5.87 -10.07
N ALA A 94 14.38 5.98 -10.39
CA ALA A 94 15.08 7.28 -10.46
C ALA A 94 14.58 8.18 -11.59
N TRP A 95 13.93 7.61 -12.61
CA TRP A 95 13.51 8.31 -13.83
C TRP A 95 12.33 9.25 -13.62
N GLY A 96 12.25 10.28 -14.49
CA GLY A 96 11.16 11.25 -14.58
C GLY A 96 11.37 12.55 -13.79
N GLN A 97 10.51 13.56 -14.06
CA GLN A 97 10.49 14.83 -13.33
C GLN A 97 9.03 15.21 -12.98
N PRO A 98 8.62 15.12 -11.69
CA PRO A 98 9.40 14.59 -10.57
C PRO A 98 9.74 13.11 -10.78
N SER A 99 10.87 12.65 -10.20
CA SER A 99 11.24 11.24 -10.33
C SER A 99 10.16 10.33 -9.74
N LYS A 100 9.95 9.16 -10.33
CA LYS A 100 9.01 8.15 -9.80
C LYS A 100 9.30 7.86 -8.32
N TRP A 101 10.58 7.83 -7.95
CA TRP A 101 11.02 7.63 -6.57
C TRP A 101 10.54 8.73 -5.62
N ALA A 102 10.82 9.99 -5.93
CA ALA A 102 10.39 11.11 -5.09
C ALA A 102 8.86 11.14 -4.94
N TYR A 103 8.15 10.83 -6.02
CA TYR A 103 6.70 10.73 -6.02
C TYR A 103 6.22 9.56 -5.16
N ALA A 104 6.81 8.37 -5.31
CA ALA A 104 6.50 7.18 -4.53
C ALA A 104 6.71 7.39 -3.03
N GLN A 105 7.82 8.03 -2.63
CA GLN A 105 8.10 8.35 -1.23
C GLN A 105 7.01 9.25 -0.62
N ARG A 106 6.57 10.28 -1.34
CA ARG A 106 5.50 11.19 -0.89
C ARG A 106 4.16 10.45 -0.75
N VAL A 107 3.82 9.60 -1.71
CA VAL A 107 2.60 8.76 -1.67
C VAL A 107 2.65 7.80 -0.49
N ALA A 108 3.77 7.09 -0.31
CA ALA A 108 3.96 6.18 0.81
C ALA A 108 3.90 6.91 2.16
N ALA A 109 4.51 8.11 2.25
CA ALA A 109 4.47 8.95 3.45
C ALA A 109 3.02 9.30 3.82
N ALA A 110 2.22 9.76 2.85
CA ALA A 110 0.83 10.13 3.08
C ALA A 110 -0.03 8.93 3.51
N LEU A 111 0.07 7.81 2.80
CA LEU A 111 -0.72 6.61 3.11
C LEU A 111 -0.35 6.01 4.47
N GLY A 112 0.94 5.93 4.79
CA GLY A 112 1.39 5.47 6.10
C GLY A 112 0.98 6.42 7.23
N TYR A 113 1.02 7.74 6.98
CA TYR A 113 0.54 8.74 7.95
C TYR A 113 -0.96 8.56 8.24
N VAL A 114 -1.79 8.40 7.21
CA VAL A 114 -3.23 8.16 7.38
C VAL A 114 -3.51 6.86 8.14
N ALA A 115 -2.74 5.78 7.88
CA ALA A 115 -2.84 4.54 8.64
C ALA A 115 -2.53 4.73 10.13
N LEU A 116 -1.42 5.40 10.44
CA LEU A 116 -0.99 5.68 11.80
C LEU A 116 -1.97 6.59 12.55
N LEU A 117 -2.58 7.54 11.84
CA LEU A 117 -3.60 8.43 12.37
C LEU A 117 -4.88 7.70 12.73
N GLY A 118 -5.30 6.77 11.86
CA GLY A 118 -6.44 5.87 12.09
C GLY A 118 -6.19 4.81 13.17
N MET A 119 -5.07 4.89 13.88
CA MET A 119 -4.65 3.91 14.88
C MET A 119 -4.45 2.49 14.32
N ASP A 120 -4.35 2.34 13.01
CA ASP A 120 -3.98 1.09 12.36
C ASP A 120 -2.52 0.74 12.62
N ARG A 121 -2.18 -0.53 12.47
CA ARG A 121 -0.80 -1.00 12.53
C ARG A 121 -0.17 -0.86 11.15
N LEU A 122 0.83 0.01 11.01
CA LEU A 122 1.58 0.20 9.78
C LEU A 122 2.79 -0.75 9.73
N ILE A 123 2.95 -1.45 8.61
CA ILE A 123 4.15 -2.21 8.24
C ILE A 123 4.62 -1.66 6.88
N GLY A 124 5.88 -1.30 6.78
CA GLY A 124 6.50 -0.88 5.51
C GLY A 124 7.49 -1.90 4.99
N ALA A 125 7.68 -1.90 3.67
CA ALA A 125 8.79 -2.59 3.03
C ALA A 125 9.28 -1.78 1.82
N ALA A 126 10.58 -1.81 1.57
CA ALA A 126 11.16 -1.35 0.31
C ALA A 126 11.84 -2.54 -0.39
N ILE A 127 11.54 -2.70 -1.67
CA ILE A 127 12.19 -3.68 -2.54
C ILE A 127 13.44 -3.00 -3.10
N THR A 128 14.61 -3.49 -2.70
CA THR A 128 15.90 -2.90 -3.04
C THR A 128 17.01 -3.90 -2.80
N ASP A 129 18.02 -3.91 -3.63
CA ASP A 129 19.28 -4.62 -3.37
C ASP A 129 20.36 -3.72 -2.76
N ALA A 130 20.06 -2.43 -2.55
CA ALA A 130 20.94 -1.53 -1.83
C ALA A 130 21.20 -2.06 -0.41
N PRO A 131 22.44 -2.00 0.09
CA PRO A 131 22.76 -2.46 1.43
C PRO A 131 21.92 -1.72 2.46
N PRO A 132 21.44 -2.41 3.51
CA PRO A 132 20.62 -1.77 4.53
C PRO A 132 21.40 -0.62 5.18
N SER A 133 20.69 0.47 5.49
CA SER A 133 21.28 1.58 6.23
C SER A 133 21.94 1.07 7.52
N PRO A 134 23.12 1.59 7.92
CA PRO A 134 23.86 1.11 9.11
C PRO A 134 23.05 1.17 10.42
N LEU A 135 21.93 1.90 10.42
CA LEU A 135 21.01 2.00 11.56
C LEU A 135 20.00 0.86 11.67
N ARG A 136 19.88 -0.04 10.69
CA ARG A 136 18.91 -1.15 10.72
C ARG A 136 19.44 -2.41 10.04
N ARG A 137 19.36 -3.54 10.74
CA ARG A 137 19.65 -4.87 10.19
C ARG A 137 18.49 -5.29 9.27
N GLY A 138 18.67 -5.15 7.96
CA GLY A 138 17.83 -5.83 6.98
C GLY A 138 18.14 -7.33 7.00
N VAL A 139 17.14 -8.17 7.10
CA VAL A 139 17.27 -9.61 6.99
C VAL A 139 16.87 -9.98 5.56
N GLY A 140 17.86 -10.31 4.72
CA GLY A 140 17.68 -10.64 3.31
C GLY A 140 17.96 -9.45 2.38
N GLY A 141 18.90 -9.60 1.44
CA GLY A 141 19.48 -8.52 0.61
C GLY A 141 18.51 -7.76 -0.30
N GLU A 142 17.22 -8.13 -0.38
CA GLU A 142 16.28 -7.55 -1.33
C GLU A 142 15.06 -6.86 -0.68
N VAL A 143 14.93 -6.89 0.64
CA VAL A 143 13.80 -6.26 1.35
C VAL A 143 14.27 -5.51 2.58
N ASN A 144 14.03 -4.20 2.60
CA ASN A 144 14.22 -3.38 3.78
C ASN A 144 12.85 -3.20 4.49
N LEU A 145 12.72 -3.70 5.72
CA LEU A 145 11.46 -3.69 6.45
C LEU A 145 11.37 -2.55 7.47
N PHE A 146 10.24 -1.85 7.47
CA PHE A 146 9.78 -1.01 8.57
C PHE A 146 8.91 -1.89 9.47
N PRO A 147 9.33 -2.14 10.73
CA PRO A 147 8.60 -3.02 11.63
C PRO A 147 7.23 -2.45 12.01
N PRO A 148 6.32 -3.29 12.54
CA PRO A 148 4.97 -2.83 12.90
C PRO A 148 4.98 -1.68 13.91
N HIS A 149 4.40 -0.55 13.52
CA HIS A 149 4.21 0.63 14.36
C HIS A 149 2.74 1.03 14.40
N ARG A 150 2.32 1.74 15.45
CA ARG A 150 0.96 2.22 15.64
C ARG A 150 0.93 3.58 16.32
N GLY A 151 -0.02 4.42 15.90
CA GLY A 151 -0.29 5.72 16.49
C GLY A 151 0.49 6.86 15.85
N ARG A 152 -0.09 8.05 15.91
CA ARG A 152 0.39 9.27 15.27
C ARG A 152 1.84 9.63 15.64
N GLN A 153 2.28 9.35 16.85
CA GLN A 153 3.64 9.63 17.31
C GLN A 153 4.72 8.89 16.51
N GLN A 154 4.35 7.85 15.78
CA GLN A 154 5.26 7.08 14.93
C GLN A 154 5.45 7.67 13.53
N ALA A 155 4.72 8.74 13.20
CA ALA A 155 4.77 9.35 11.86
C ALA A 155 6.17 9.84 11.50
N LEU A 156 6.89 10.48 12.43
CA LEU A 156 8.26 10.93 12.19
C LEU A 156 9.20 9.75 11.92
N THR A 157 9.08 8.67 12.69
CA THR A 157 9.87 7.45 12.48
C THR A 157 9.59 6.83 11.09
N TRP A 158 8.34 6.90 10.62
CA TRP A 158 7.97 6.49 9.28
C TRP A 158 8.61 7.37 8.19
N PHE A 159 8.55 8.69 8.35
CA PHE A 159 9.15 9.64 7.39
C PHE A 159 10.68 9.52 7.36
N ASP A 160 11.32 9.37 8.51
CA ASP A 160 12.77 9.17 8.60
C ASP A 160 13.19 7.86 7.93
N TRP A 161 12.39 6.78 8.09
CA TRP A 161 12.67 5.52 7.42
C TRP A 161 12.56 5.66 5.91
N LEU A 162 11.49 6.30 5.38
CA LEU A 162 11.31 6.54 3.96
C LEU A 162 12.44 7.40 3.38
N SER A 163 12.81 8.48 4.06
CA SER A 163 13.88 9.39 3.62
C SER A 163 15.26 8.74 3.67
N GLY A 164 15.44 7.75 4.53
CA GLY A 164 16.68 6.97 4.65
C GLY A 164 16.82 5.85 3.63
N LEU A 165 15.78 5.54 2.86
CA LEU A 165 15.83 4.54 1.79
C LEU A 165 16.67 5.07 0.62
N ARG A 166 17.38 4.16 -0.03
CA ARG A 166 18.18 4.45 -1.21
C ARG A 166 17.74 3.60 -2.36
N LEU A 167 17.71 4.21 -3.53
CA LEU A 167 17.58 3.47 -4.79
C LEU A 167 18.81 2.56 -4.97
N GLY A 168 18.62 1.41 -5.52
CA GLY A 168 19.73 0.52 -5.80
C GLY A 168 19.36 -0.68 -6.64
N GLY A 169 20.23 -0.96 -7.63
CA GLY A 169 20.34 -2.14 -8.44
C GLY A 169 19.07 -2.65 -9.10
N GLN A 170 19.03 -3.96 -9.24
CA GLN A 170 17.93 -4.72 -9.86
C GLN A 170 17.40 -5.75 -8.85
N PRO A 171 16.67 -5.32 -7.81
CA PRO A 171 16.09 -6.26 -6.87
C PRO A 171 15.07 -7.14 -7.58
N SER A 172 15.01 -8.43 -7.21
CA SER A 172 13.99 -9.33 -7.73
C SER A 172 12.65 -9.13 -7.00
N PRO A 173 11.61 -8.58 -7.63
CA PRO A 173 10.29 -8.45 -7.00
C PRO A 173 9.71 -9.80 -6.59
N LEU A 174 9.97 -10.87 -7.37
CA LEU A 174 9.56 -12.22 -7.03
C LEU A 174 10.15 -12.69 -5.70
N THR A 175 11.47 -12.56 -5.53
CA THR A 175 12.16 -12.97 -4.29
C THR A 175 11.70 -12.11 -3.12
N ALA A 176 11.62 -10.80 -3.30
CA ALA A 176 11.21 -9.84 -2.29
C ALA A 176 9.78 -10.09 -1.79
N LEU A 177 8.83 -10.24 -2.70
CA LEU A 177 7.43 -10.48 -2.33
C LEU A 177 7.19 -11.88 -1.76
N THR A 178 7.95 -12.88 -2.22
CA THR A 178 7.93 -14.23 -1.63
C THR A 178 8.44 -14.20 -0.19
N TYR A 179 9.56 -13.52 0.05
CA TYR A 179 10.10 -13.31 1.40
C TYR A 179 9.09 -12.56 2.29
N TYR A 180 8.52 -11.48 1.78
CA TYR A 180 7.50 -10.70 2.51
C TYR A 180 6.32 -11.57 2.91
N ALA A 181 5.75 -12.31 1.96
CA ALA A 181 4.63 -13.23 2.19
C ALA A 181 4.94 -14.31 3.24
N ALA A 182 6.19 -14.78 3.31
CA ALA A 182 6.60 -15.81 4.27
C ALA A 182 6.75 -15.27 5.70
N ASN A 183 7.24 -14.04 5.85
CA ASN A 183 7.66 -13.47 7.13
C ASN A 183 6.63 -12.55 7.78
N VAL A 184 5.75 -11.92 6.99
CA VAL A 184 4.71 -11.04 7.50
C VAL A 184 3.39 -11.82 7.62
N ARG A 185 3.01 -12.16 8.85
CA ARG A 185 1.91 -13.11 9.12
C ARG A 185 0.51 -12.50 9.13
N ARG A 186 0.39 -11.19 9.34
CA ARG A 186 -0.92 -10.53 9.40
C ARG A 186 -1.29 -10.00 8.03
N ALA A 187 -2.44 -10.41 7.51
CA ALA A 187 -2.98 -9.88 6.27
C ALA A 187 -3.84 -8.62 6.56
N GLY A 188 -3.99 -7.80 5.54
CA GLY A 188 -4.80 -6.58 5.58
C GLY A 188 -4.66 -5.81 4.27
N PRO A 189 -5.06 -4.53 4.23
CA PRO A 189 -4.80 -3.66 3.10
C PRO A 189 -3.30 -3.61 2.79
N LEU A 190 -2.93 -3.93 1.56
CA LEU A 190 -1.57 -3.94 1.07
C LEU A 190 -1.46 -3.03 -0.15
N ILE A 191 -0.73 -1.94 -0.01
CA ILE A 191 -0.50 -0.97 -1.06
C ILE A 191 0.92 -1.15 -1.59
N ILE A 192 1.05 -1.42 -2.88
CA ILE A 192 2.32 -1.56 -3.57
C ILE A 192 2.47 -0.39 -4.52
N ILE A 193 3.63 0.27 -4.49
CA ILE A 193 3.95 1.46 -5.26
C ILE A 193 5.22 1.17 -6.05
N GLY A 194 5.13 1.17 -7.39
CA GLY A 194 6.28 0.87 -8.26
C GLY A 194 5.95 1.05 -9.73
N ASP A 195 6.93 0.88 -10.60
CA ASP A 195 6.79 1.01 -12.06
C ASP A 195 6.55 -0.30 -12.80
N LEU A 196 6.69 -1.43 -12.10
CA LEU A 196 6.37 -2.77 -12.60
C LEU A 196 7.16 -3.20 -13.85
N MET A 197 8.36 -2.65 -14.05
CA MET A 197 9.18 -2.92 -15.23
C MET A 197 9.76 -4.34 -15.24
N ASP A 198 9.97 -4.96 -14.08
CA ASP A 198 10.48 -6.33 -13.97
C ASP A 198 9.38 -7.39 -14.10
N ASP A 199 9.64 -8.46 -14.83
CA ASP A 199 8.68 -9.55 -15.07
C ASP A 199 8.32 -10.32 -13.79
N GLY A 200 9.19 -10.34 -12.79
CA GLY A 200 8.98 -11.01 -11.49
C GLY A 200 7.83 -10.44 -10.67
N TRP A 201 7.36 -9.24 -10.98
CA TRP A 201 6.20 -8.64 -10.32
C TRP A 201 4.95 -9.50 -10.43
N ARG A 202 4.67 -10.06 -11.61
CA ARG A 202 3.46 -10.87 -11.83
C ARG A 202 3.44 -12.11 -10.96
N GLU A 203 4.56 -12.83 -10.90
CA GLU A 203 4.67 -14.04 -10.07
C GLU A 203 4.71 -13.69 -8.57
N GLY A 204 5.43 -12.65 -8.19
CA GLY A 204 5.46 -12.15 -6.81
C GLY A 204 4.08 -11.77 -6.28
N LEU A 205 3.27 -11.06 -7.08
CA LEU A 205 1.89 -10.73 -6.73
C LEU A 205 0.99 -11.97 -6.60
N GLN A 206 1.22 -13.01 -7.38
CA GLN A 206 0.48 -14.29 -7.24
C GLN A 206 0.78 -14.94 -5.89
N ARG A 207 2.04 -14.88 -5.41
CA ARG A 207 2.41 -15.39 -4.08
C ARG A 207 1.70 -14.65 -2.93
N LEU A 208 1.45 -13.34 -3.10
CA LEU A 208 0.71 -12.53 -2.14
C LEU A 208 -0.80 -12.77 -2.20
N ALA A 209 -1.37 -12.92 -3.40
CA ALA A 209 -2.81 -13.07 -3.60
C ALA A 209 -3.40 -14.28 -2.83
N GLY A 210 -2.63 -15.36 -2.66
CA GLY A 210 -3.01 -16.53 -1.87
C GLY A 210 -3.07 -16.31 -0.35
N ARG A 211 -2.68 -15.14 0.16
CA ARG A 211 -2.52 -14.87 1.60
C ARG A 211 -3.53 -13.87 2.19
N HIS A 212 -4.65 -13.67 1.54
CA HIS A 212 -5.75 -12.82 2.04
C HIS A 212 -5.42 -11.33 2.18
N TYR A 213 -4.39 -10.80 1.50
CA TYR A 213 -4.17 -9.36 1.38
C TYR A 213 -5.24 -8.72 0.49
N GLU A 214 -5.63 -7.49 0.85
CA GLU A 214 -6.41 -6.60 -0.03
C GLU A 214 -5.42 -5.74 -0.81
N ILE A 215 -4.99 -6.24 -1.98
CA ILE A 215 -3.89 -5.62 -2.73
C ILE A 215 -4.41 -4.45 -3.55
N THR A 216 -3.76 -3.30 -3.38
CA THR A 216 -3.85 -2.14 -4.26
C THR A 216 -2.48 -1.88 -4.88
N LEU A 217 -2.43 -1.84 -6.19
CA LEU A 217 -1.23 -1.64 -6.98
C LEU A 217 -1.25 -0.24 -7.61
N LEU A 218 -0.39 0.64 -7.12
CA LEU A 218 -0.17 1.97 -7.67
C LEU A 218 0.99 1.90 -8.67
N HIS A 219 0.64 1.85 -9.95
CA HIS A 219 1.59 1.72 -11.04
C HIS A 219 2.04 3.11 -11.51
N LEU A 220 3.26 3.50 -11.16
CA LEU A 220 3.82 4.81 -11.46
C LEU A 220 4.54 4.80 -12.81
N LEU A 221 4.22 5.77 -13.64
CA LEU A 221 4.91 6.04 -14.90
C LEU A 221 5.26 7.52 -15.00
N ALA A 222 6.46 7.83 -15.46
CA ALA A 222 6.81 9.19 -15.80
C ALA A 222 6.11 9.61 -17.11
N PRO A 223 5.79 10.90 -17.30
CA PRO A 223 5.21 11.37 -18.58
C PRO A 223 6.02 10.97 -19.78
N GLU A 224 7.35 11.02 -19.67
CA GLU A 224 8.30 10.67 -20.71
C GLU A 224 8.29 9.16 -21.05
N GLU A 225 7.84 8.31 -20.12
CA GLU A 225 7.62 6.88 -20.37
C GLU A 225 6.27 6.59 -21.03
N ILE A 226 5.30 7.48 -20.86
CA ILE A 226 3.96 7.33 -21.47
C ILE A 226 3.99 7.89 -22.90
N ASP A 227 4.56 9.06 -23.05
CA ASP A 227 4.60 9.83 -24.32
C ASP A 227 5.96 10.53 -24.46
N PRO A 228 6.99 9.82 -24.92
CA PRO A 228 8.32 10.40 -25.07
C PRO A 228 8.37 11.43 -26.20
N GLU A 229 8.95 12.60 -25.92
CA GLU A 229 9.26 13.65 -26.88
C GLU A 229 10.68 13.43 -27.44
N LEU A 230 10.84 12.47 -28.35
CA LEU A 230 12.10 12.09 -28.97
C LEU A 230 12.06 12.36 -30.46
N GLU A 231 13.18 12.85 -31.05
CA GLU A 231 13.30 13.13 -32.47
C GLU A 231 14.73 12.84 -32.97
N GLY A 232 14.81 12.27 -34.18
CA GLY A 232 16.07 12.02 -34.84
C GLY A 232 16.82 10.77 -34.41
N ASP A 233 18.11 10.70 -34.69
CA ASP A 233 18.95 9.57 -34.35
C ASP A 233 19.43 9.65 -32.91
N LEU A 234 19.10 8.65 -32.11
CA LEU A 234 19.35 8.60 -30.68
C LEU A 234 20.04 7.29 -30.29
N LYS A 235 20.87 7.39 -29.29
CA LYS A 235 21.42 6.22 -28.59
C LYS A 235 20.72 6.10 -27.24
N LEU A 236 19.84 5.13 -27.11
CA LEU A 236 19.21 4.79 -25.83
C LEU A 236 20.17 3.92 -25.02
N VAL A 237 20.34 4.25 -23.75
CA VAL A 237 21.15 3.49 -22.81
C VAL A 237 20.23 3.03 -21.67
N ASP A 238 20.21 1.73 -21.45
CA ASP A 238 19.49 1.15 -20.32
C ASP A 238 20.18 1.53 -19.01
N SER A 239 19.42 2.10 -18.07
CA SER A 239 19.96 2.63 -16.81
C SER A 239 20.40 1.55 -15.82
N GLU A 240 20.00 0.31 -16.04
CA GLU A 240 20.28 -0.81 -15.16
C GLU A 240 21.38 -1.72 -15.71
N THR A 241 21.36 -1.99 -17.02
CA THR A 241 22.29 -2.93 -17.67
C THR A 241 23.41 -2.24 -18.44
N GLU A 242 23.34 -0.90 -18.61
CA GLU A 242 24.23 -0.12 -19.50
C GLU A 242 24.18 -0.55 -20.97
N ALA A 243 23.28 -1.45 -21.34
CA ALA A 243 23.08 -1.85 -22.72
C ALA A 243 22.60 -0.66 -23.56
N ALA A 244 23.15 -0.52 -24.75
CA ALA A 244 22.85 0.60 -25.63
C ALA A 244 22.25 0.14 -26.96
N VAL A 245 21.20 0.85 -27.41
CA VAL A 245 20.55 0.63 -28.71
C VAL A 245 20.46 1.94 -29.44
N GLU A 246 20.90 1.95 -30.72
CA GLU A 246 20.72 3.08 -31.61
C GLU A 246 19.36 3.00 -32.30
N ILE A 247 18.60 4.09 -32.26
CA ILE A 247 17.29 4.19 -32.88
C ILE A 247 17.16 5.50 -33.66
N THR A 248 16.32 5.51 -34.69
CA THR A 248 15.82 6.75 -35.29
C THR A 248 14.40 6.97 -34.76
N ALA A 249 14.25 8.01 -33.95
CA ALA A 249 12.93 8.37 -33.39
C ALA A 249 12.16 9.12 -34.48
N ASP A 250 11.22 8.44 -35.11
CA ASP A 250 10.26 8.97 -36.06
C ASP A 250 8.82 8.81 -35.54
N PHE A 251 7.88 9.39 -36.25
CA PHE A 251 6.45 9.35 -35.90
C PHE A 251 5.91 7.90 -35.80
N ASP A 252 6.34 7.00 -36.68
CA ASP A 252 5.87 5.62 -36.71
C ASP A 252 6.39 4.82 -35.52
N LEU A 253 7.67 5.03 -35.15
CA LEU A 253 8.26 4.41 -33.96
C LEU A 253 7.54 4.88 -32.69
N LEU A 254 7.33 6.18 -32.54
CA LEU A 254 6.65 6.76 -31.38
C LEU A 254 5.19 6.31 -31.29
N SER A 255 4.48 6.22 -32.42
CA SER A 255 3.11 5.70 -32.46
C SER A 255 3.04 4.23 -31.99
N ARG A 256 3.96 3.38 -32.47
CA ARG A 256 4.06 1.98 -32.02
C ARG A 256 4.44 1.87 -30.55
N TYR A 257 5.33 2.72 -30.07
CA TYR A 257 5.71 2.77 -28.66
C TYR A 257 4.50 3.09 -27.77
N ARG A 258 3.77 4.17 -28.07
CA ARG A 258 2.54 4.55 -27.33
C ARG A 258 1.52 3.41 -27.30
N ALA A 259 1.29 2.77 -28.45
CA ALA A 259 0.40 1.61 -28.54
C ALA A 259 0.88 0.45 -27.64
N ARG A 260 2.20 0.20 -27.60
CA ARG A 260 2.77 -0.85 -26.73
C ARG A 260 2.62 -0.53 -25.26
N VAL A 261 2.84 0.72 -24.83
CA VAL A 261 2.64 1.16 -23.43
C VAL A 261 1.15 0.99 -23.02
N GLN A 262 0.21 1.38 -23.88
CA GLN A 262 -1.21 1.20 -23.63
C GLN A 262 -1.60 -0.28 -23.54
N ALA A 263 -1.07 -1.12 -24.43
CA ALA A 263 -1.28 -2.56 -24.40
C ALA A 263 -0.76 -3.15 -23.08
N TRP A 264 0.46 -2.79 -22.67
CA TRP A 264 1.07 -3.23 -21.41
C TRP A 264 0.26 -2.82 -20.17
N GLN A 265 -0.22 -1.58 -20.11
CA GLN A 265 -1.13 -1.15 -19.03
C GLN A 265 -2.44 -1.96 -19.03
N SER A 266 -2.98 -2.27 -20.22
CA SER A 266 -4.19 -3.09 -20.36
C SER A 266 -3.96 -4.53 -19.90
N GLU A 267 -2.79 -5.11 -20.20
CA GLU A 267 -2.36 -6.42 -19.70
C GLU A 267 -2.31 -6.44 -18.17
N TRP A 268 -1.73 -5.40 -17.55
CA TRP A 268 -1.70 -5.26 -16.10
C TRP A 268 -3.10 -5.12 -15.49
N GLN A 269 -3.96 -4.34 -16.12
CA GLN A 269 -5.35 -4.20 -15.67
C GLN A 269 -6.10 -5.54 -15.70
N GLN A 270 -5.95 -6.33 -16.77
CA GLN A 270 -6.55 -7.65 -16.89
C GLN A 270 -5.99 -8.63 -15.86
N PHE A 271 -4.66 -8.64 -15.70
CA PHE A 271 -3.98 -9.49 -14.71
C PHE A 271 -4.50 -9.21 -13.30
N CYS A 272 -4.62 -7.93 -12.92
CA CYS A 272 -5.10 -7.50 -11.62
C CYS A 272 -6.59 -7.79 -11.41
N ALA A 273 -7.43 -7.53 -12.42
CA ALA A 273 -8.87 -7.79 -12.36
C ALA A 273 -9.18 -9.28 -12.12
N ALA A 274 -8.46 -10.18 -12.78
CA ALA A 274 -8.60 -11.62 -12.60
C ALA A 274 -8.24 -12.12 -11.18
N ARG A 275 -7.56 -11.28 -10.36
CA ARG A 275 -7.07 -11.61 -9.02
C ARG A 275 -7.65 -10.74 -7.91
N ALA A 276 -8.67 -9.96 -8.21
CA ALA A 276 -9.26 -8.98 -7.29
C ALA A 276 -8.23 -7.97 -6.73
N ILE A 277 -7.17 -7.66 -7.48
CA ILE A 277 -6.20 -6.62 -7.18
C ILE A 277 -6.75 -5.29 -7.70
N ASN A 278 -6.76 -4.27 -6.86
CA ASN A 278 -7.15 -2.93 -7.27
C ASN A 278 -5.96 -2.27 -8.00
N TYR A 279 -6.07 -2.09 -9.31
CA TYR A 279 -5.01 -1.53 -10.14
C TYR A 279 -5.27 -0.06 -10.43
N ALA A 280 -4.26 0.79 -10.21
CA ALA A 280 -4.32 2.23 -10.43
C ALA A 280 -3.07 2.70 -11.19
N PRO A 281 -3.15 2.89 -12.52
CA PRO A 281 -2.08 3.55 -13.28
C PRO A 281 -2.06 5.04 -12.93
N ILE A 282 -0.88 5.58 -12.68
CA ILE A 282 -0.63 6.95 -12.22
C ILE A 282 0.53 7.53 -13.00
N ALA A 283 0.28 8.63 -13.72
CA ALA A 283 1.35 9.44 -14.26
C ALA A 283 1.92 10.35 -13.15
N THR A 284 3.24 10.45 -13.03
CA THR A 284 3.88 11.32 -12.01
C THR A 284 3.68 12.81 -12.26
N SER A 285 3.15 13.19 -13.43
CA SER A 285 2.67 14.54 -13.74
C SER A 285 1.37 14.92 -12.98
N LEU A 286 0.62 13.92 -12.47
CA LEU A 286 -0.55 14.21 -11.64
C LEU A 286 -0.08 14.87 -10.33
N PRO A 287 -0.57 16.07 -9.97
CA PRO A 287 -0.21 16.69 -8.71
C PRO A 287 -0.45 15.74 -7.53
N PHE A 288 0.56 15.60 -6.68
CA PHE A 288 0.55 14.65 -5.57
C PHE A 288 -0.68 14.84 -4.65
N GLU A 289 -1.02 16.09 -4.36
CA GLU A 289 -2.18 16.44 -3.53
C GLU A 289 -3.48 15.97 -4.18
N GLU A 290 -3.60 16.11 -5.50
CA GLU A 290 -4.76 15.64 -6.26
C GLU A 290 -4.86 14.12 -6.26
N LEU A 291 -3.71 13.42 -6.40
CA LEU A 291 -3.67 11.97 -6.27
C LEU A 291 -4.28 11.52 -4.94
N VAL A 292 -3.79 12.06 -3.84
CA VAL A 292 -4.19 11.62 -2.51
C VAL A 292 -5.63 12.05 -2.18
N LEU A 293 -5.99 13.32 -2.43
CA LEU A 293 -7.26 13.88 -2.01
C LEU A 293 -8.44 13.52 -2.91
N SER A 294 -8.18 13.26 -4.19
CA SER A 294 -9.24 13.01 -5.17
C SER A 294 -9.16 11.63 -5.77
N PHE A 295 -8.05 11.27 -6.39
CA PHE A 295 -7.93 10.03 -7.15
C PHE A 295 -8.05 8.78 -6.26
N LEU A 296 -7.30 8.72 -5.14
CA LEU A 296 -7.34 7.57 -4.23
C LEU A 296 -8.70 7.45 -3.52
N ARG A 297 -9.38 8.58 -3.26
CA ARG A 297 -10.75 8.57 -2.72
C ARG A 297 -11.76 8.04 -3.73
N LYS A 298 -11.73 8.51 -4.99
CA LYS A 298 -12.60 7.99 -6.07
C LYS A 298 -12.42 6.49 -6.30
N ARG A 299 -11.22 5.98 -6.07
CA ARG A 299 -10.90 4.54 -6.15
C ARG A 299 -11.26 3.76 -4.89
N GLY A 300 -11.76 4.42 -3.84
CA GLY A 300 -12.14 3.79 -2.59
C GLY A 300 -10.97 3.26 -1.77
N ILE A 301 -9.79 3.83 -1.94
CA ILE A 301 -8.59 3.52 -1.15
C ILE A 301 -8.57 4.40 0.11
N LEU A 302 -8.98 5.66 -0.02
CA LEU A 302 -9.17 6.62 1.06
C LEU A 302 -10.64 7.05 1.16
N LYS A 303 -11.02 7.50 2.35
CA LYS A 303 -12.36 8.04 2.63
C LYS A 303 -12.24 9.38 3.34
#